data_d80c0452d789bb9fa87a4beb77f166f8
#
_entry.id   d80c0452d789bb9fa87a4beb77f166f8
#
_cell.length_a   1.000
_cell.length_b   1.000
_cell.length_c   1.000
_cell.angle_alpha   90.00
_cell.angle_beta   90.00
_cell.angle_gamma   90.00
#
_symmetry.space_group_name_H-M   'P 1'
#
loop_
_entity.id
_entity.type
_entity.pdbx_description
1 polymer ?
#
loop_
_entity_poly.entity_id
_entity_poly.type
_entity_poly.pdbx_seq_one_letter_code
_entity_poly.pdbx_strand_id
1 'polypeptide(L)'
;ALFAVEDLNPKFLLSNAFFLIIFRSVLAPIMATSFYSNMLYRLQQKYIYSLSETITTADPLAASRYTQSLNNALAQGHRYDEAVQIATHSLYGTLQEQSLLLALKEILGYLLVISVIIAVISRFIPFHKTIRVTFAKTGDDMV
;
A
#
# COMPACT_ATOMS: atom_id res chain seq x y z
N ALA A 1 15.22 5.61 16.92
CA ALA A 1 16.57 5.97 16.44
C ALA A 1 17.53 6.24 17.58
N LEU A 2 17.14 6.99 18.62
CA LEU A 2 18.00 7.31 19.78
C LEU A 2 18.43 6.07 20.59
N PHE A 3 17.56 5.08 20.73
CA PHE A 3 17.85 3.83 21.47
C PHE A 3 18.91 2.93 20.81
N ALA A 4 19.06 3.00 19.51
CA ALA A 4 20.04 2.20 18.78
C ALA A 4 21.47 2.76 18.89
N VAL A 5 21.62 3.96 19.46
CA VAL A 5 22.90 4.67 19.52
C VAL A 5 23.51 4.64 20.92
N GLU A 6 22.71 4.33 21.96
CA GLU A 6 23.12 4.46 23.37
C GLU A 6 24.21 3.46 23.80
N ASP A 7 24.23 2.27 23.18
CA ASP A 7 25.22 1.22 23.51
C ASP A 7 26.38 1.11 22.52
N LEU A 8 26.47 2.04 21.54
CA LEU A 8 27.55 2.00 20.54
C LEU A 8 28.77 2.81 20.97
N ASN A 9 29.94 2.21 20.73
CA ASN A 9 31.21 2.90 20.88
C ASN A 9 31.22 4.16 19.99
N PRO A 10 31.58 5.34 20.51
CA PRO A 10 31.53 6.61 19.77
C PRO A 10 32.27 6.62 18.43
N LYS A 11 33.21 5.71 18.23
CA LYS A 11 33.93 5.53 16.95
C LYS A 11 33.01 5.02 15.82
N PHE A 12 31.90 4.31 16.14
CA PHE A 12 30.98 3.76 15.15
C PHE A 12 29.68 4.57 15.02
N LEU A 13 29.56 5.66 15.78
CA LEU A 13 28.33 6.46 15.81
C LEU A 13 27.99 7.05 14.44
N LEU A 14 28.99 7.56 13.72
CA LEU A 14 28.84 8.14 12.40
C LEU A 14 28.45 7.07 11.36
N SER A 15 29.12 5.90 11.41
CA SER A 15 28.83 4.79 10.51
C SER A 15 27.41 4.23 10.73
N ASN A 16 26.99 4.11 11.99
CA ASN A 16 25.64 3.62 12.32
C ASN A 16 24.56 4.63 11.91
N ALA A 17 24.78 5.93 12.12
CA ALA A 17 23.88 6.98 11.67
C ALA A 17 23.71 6.95 10.15
N PHE A 18 24.80 6.80 9.40
CA PHE A 18 24.77 6.70 7.94
C PHE A 18 24.01 5.46 7.48
N PHE A 19 24.25 4.30 8.11
CA PHE A 19 23.55 3.06 7.83
C PHE A 19 22.04 3.18 8.08
N LEU A 20 21.64 3.78 9.22
CA LEU A 20 20.23 4.01 9.54
C LEU A 20 19.55 4.96 8.54
N ILE A 21 20.25 5.99 8.07
CA ILE A 21 19.72 6.91 7.05
C ILE A 21 19.49 6.18 5.74
N ILE A 22 20.46 5.40 5.26
CA ILE A 22 20.35 4.62 4.02
C ILE A 22 19.21 3.60 4.14
N PHE A 23 19.18 2.85 5.24
CA PHE A 23 18.13 1.84 5.45
C PHE A 23 16.74 2.46 5.43
N ARG A 24 16.56 3.58 6.14
CA ARG A 24 15.28 4.27 6.22
C ARG A 24 14.89 4.96 4.91
N SER A 25 15.85 5.60 4.22
CA SER A 25 15.53 6.43 3.04
C SER A 25 15.46 5.62 1.75
N VAL A 26 16.17 4.52 1.64
CA VAL A 26 16.30 3.76 0.39
C VAL A 26 15.69 2.36 0.54
N LEU A 27 16.17 1.58 1.49
CA LEU A 27 15.78 0.18 1.58
C LEU A 27 14.31 -0.01 2.01
N ALA A 28 13.89 0.72 3.03
CA ALA A 28 12.53 0.59 3.55
C ALA A 28 11.45 0.97 2.52
N PRO A 29 11.54 2.08 1.78
CA PRO A 29 10.58 2.41 0.72
C PRO A 29 10.56 1.40 -0.41
N ILE A 30 11.73 0.90 -0.86
CA ILE A 30 11.82 -0.09 -1.94
C ILE A 30 11.13 -1.40 -1.53
N MET A 31 11.44 -1.90 -0.34
CA MET A 31 10.81 -3.13 0.18
C MET A 31 9.30 -2.94 0.37
N ALA A 32 8.88 -1.82 0.94
CA ALA A 32 7.47 -1.52 1.17
C ALA A 32 6.70 -1.44 -0.16
N THR A 33 7.25 -0.75 -1.16
CA THR A 33 6.63 -0.59 -2.48
C THR A 33 6.52 -1.93 -3.20
N SER A 34 7.58 -2.74 -3.18
CA SER A 34 7.59 -4.07 -3.81
C SER A 34 6.58 -5.01 -3.16
N PHE A 35 6.52 -5.01 -1.83
CA PHE A 35 5.56 -5.81 -1.09
C PHE A 35 4.11 -5.37 -1.37
N TYR A 36 3.86 -4.06 -1.31
CA TYR A 36 2.55 -3.49 -1.56
C TYR A 36 2.07 -3.78 -3.00
N SER A 37 2.92 -3.56 -4.00
CA SER A 37 2.59 -3.82 -5.40
C SER A 37 2.28 -5.30 -5.67
N ASN A 38 3.06 -6.21 -5.10
CA ASN A 38 2.83 -7.64 -5.24
C ASN A 38 1.51 -8.07 -4.56
N MET A 39 1.25 -7.55 -3.35
CA MET A 39 0.01 -7.83 -2.63
C MET A 39 -1.20 -7.26 -3.37
N LEU A 40 -1.12 -6.02 -3.85
CA LEU A 40 -2.17 -5.38 -4.63
C LEU A 40 -2.47 -6.18 -5.90
N TYR A 41 -1.45 -6.57 -6.65
CA TYR A 41 -1.61 -7.37 -7.86
C TYR A 41 -2.31 -8.70 -7.58
N ARG A 42 -1.89 -9.44 -6.54
CA ARG A 42 -2.50 -10.73 -6.17
C ARG A 42 -3.96 -10.59 -5.77
N LEU A 43 -4.28 -9.58 -4.96
CA LEU A 43 -5.65 -9.32 -4.53
C LEU A 43 -6.53 -8.87 -5.70
N GLN A 44 -6.02 -8.00 -6.57
CA GLN A 44 -6.71 -7.57 -7.75
C GLN A 44 -7.03 -8.76 -8.67
N GLN A 45 -6.08 -9.64 -8.93
CA GLN A 45 -6.31 -10.84 -9.74
C GLN A 45 -7.36 -11.76 -9.11
N LYS A 46 -7.31 -11.97 -7.79
CA LYS A 46 -8.31 -12.74 -7.05
C LYS A 46 -9.71 -12.15 -7.24
N TYR A 47 -9.85 -10.83 -7.13
CA TYR A 47 -11.13 -10.15 -7.29
C TYR A 47 -11.61 -10.13 -8.75
N ILE A 48 -10.71 -9.93 -9.72
CA ILE A 48 -11.07 -10.05 -11.15
C ILE A 48 -11.64 -11.43 -11.44
N TYR A 49 -10.97 -12.48 -10.96
CA TYR A 49 -11.43 -13.85 -11.16
C TYR A 49 -12.80 -14.09 -10.50
N SER A 50 -12.96 -13.72 -9.24
CA SER A 50 -14.23 -13.86 -8.50
C SER A 50 -15.37 -13.06 -9.13
N LEU A 51 -15.10 -11.82 -9.58
CA LEU A 51 -16.11 -10.99 -10.24
C LEU A 51 -16.44 -11.51 -11.65
N SER A 52 -15.45 -12.00 -12.39
CA SER A 52 -15.70 -12.57 -13.72
C SER A 52 -16.52 -13.85 -13.67
N GLU A 53 -16.38 -14.65 -12.63
CA GLU A 53 -17.22 -15.83 -12.39
C GLU A 53 -18.67 -15.44 -12.05
N THR A 54 -18.86 -14.31 -11.37
CA THR A 54 -20.19 -13.81 -10.98
C THR A 54 -20.88 -13.08 -12.14
N ILE A 55 -20.12 -12.47 -13.06
CA ILE A 55 -20.63 -11.85 -14.29
C ILE A 55 -20.93 -12.95 -15.33
N THR A 56 -21.87 -13.79 -15.03
CA THR A 56 -22.46 -14.67 -16.02
C THR A 56 -23.51 -13.87 -16.81
N THR A 57 -23.87 -14.37 -17.98
CA THR A 57 -24.94 -13.81 -18.82
C THR A 57 -26.30 -13.65 -18.11
N ALA A 58 -26.40 -14.13 -16.87
CA ALA A 58 -27.56 -14.02 -16.00
C ALA A 58 -27.56 -12.75 -15.11
N ASP A 59 -26.46 -11.99 -15.03
CA ASP A 59 -26.43 -10.74 -14.26
C ASP A 59 -27.12 -9.61 -15.05
N PRO A 60 -28.33 -9.17 -14.64
CA PRO A 60 -29.08 -8.15 -15.36
C PRO A 60 -28.35 -6.79 -15.38
N LEU A 61 -27.52 -6.50 -14.39
CA LEU A 61 -26.76 -5.25 -14.32
C LEU A 61 -25.61 -5.24 -15.32
N ALA A 62 -24.86 -6.33 -15.43
CA ALA A 62 -23.79 -6.46 -16.41
C ALA A 62 -24.34 -6.43 -17.84
N ALA A 63 -25.45 -7.15 -18.08
CA ALA A 63 -26.14 -7.16 -19.37
C ALA A 63 -26.64 -5.77 -19.78
N SER A 64 -27.21 -5.01 -18.84
CA SER A 64 -27.71 -3.65 -19.11
C SER A 64 -26.54 -2.68 -19.45
N ARG A 65 -25.45 -2.74 -18.73
CA ARG A 65 -24.24 -1.93 -19.00
C ARG A 65 -23.61 -2.27 -20.35
N TYR A 66 -23.52 -3.56 -20.66
CA TYR A 66 -23.01 -4.01 -21.95
C TYR A 66 -23.89 -3.47 -23.08
N THR A 67 -25.22 -3.64 -22.99
CA THR A 67 -26.16 -3.17 -24.00
C THR A 67 -26.14 -1.64 -24.14
N GLN A 68 -26.04 -0.92 -23.04
CA GLN A 68 -25.90 0.54 -23.05
C GLN A 68 -24.62 0.99 -23.76
N SER A 69 -23.49 0.36 -23.45
CA SER A 69 -22.21 0.68 -24.09
C SER A 69 -22.22 0.34 -25.58
N LEU A 70 -22.81 -0.80 -25.94
CA LEU A 70 -23.00 -1.22 -27.33
C LEU A 70 -23.85 -0.22 -28.11
N ASN A 71 -25.00 0.18 -27.58
CA ASN A 71 -25.89 1.13 -28.20
C ASN A 71 -25.25 2.53 -28.36
N ASN A 72 -24.49 2.96 -27.37
CA ASN A 72 -23.73 4.21 -27.43
C ASN A 72 -22.68 4.19 -28.56
N ALA A 73 -21.94 3.08 -28.69
CA ALA A 73 -20.95 2.94 -29.76
C ALA A 73 -21.60 2.92 -31.15
N LEU A 74 -22.72 2.22 -31.31
CA LEU A 74 -23.50 2.20 -32.54
C LEU A 74 -24.06 3.59 -32.89
N ALA A 75 -24.54 4.33 -31.89
CA ALA A 75 -25.03 5.71 -32.08
C ALA A 75 -23.92 6.69 -32.49
N GLN A 76 -22.66 6.41 -32.14
CA GLN A 76 -21.48 7.16 -32.57
C GLN A 76 -21.03 6.79 -34.00
N GLY A 77 -21.70 5.83 -34.66
CA GLY A 77 -21.40 5.44 -36.03
C GLY A 77 -20.35 4.34 -36.18
N HIS A 78 -19.97 3.68 -35.10
CA HIS A 78 -19.09 2.52 -35.17
C HIS A 78 -19.78 1.32 -35.83
N ARG A 79 -19.00 0.50 -36.54
CA ARG A 79 -19.51 -0.76 -37.06
C ARG A 79 -19.85 -1.72 -35.92
N TYR A 80 -20.75 -2.63 -36.15
CA TYR A 80 -21.21 -3.58 -35.13
C TYR A 80 -20.05 -4.33 -34.46
N ASP A 81 -19.07 -4.81 -35.25
CA ASP A 81 -17.89 -5.51 -34.72
C ASP A 81 -17.03 -4.64 -33.79
N GLU A 82 -16.84 -3.37 -34.17
CA GLU A 82 -16.13 -2.38 -33.35
C GLU A 82 -16.92 -2.02 -32.09
N ALA A 83 -18.23 -1.85 -32.21
CA ALA A 83 -19.13 -1.55 -31.10
C ALA A 83 -19.12 -2.69 -30.05
N VAL A 84 -19.09 -3.95 -30.48
CA VAL A 84 -18.95 -5.13 -29.60
C VAL A 84 -17.61 -5.09 -28.86
N GLN A 85 -16.51 -4.78 -29.53
CA GLN A 85 -15.19 -4.65 -28.90
C GLN A 85 -15.16 -3.52 -27.87
N ILE A 86 -15.72 -2.35 -28.20
CA ILE A 86 -15.81 -1.20 -27.29
C ILE A 86 -16.65 -1.56 -26.07
N ALA A 87 -17.79 -2.20 -26.24
CA ALA A 87 -18.66 -2.60 -25.15
C ALA A 87 -17.99 -3.62 -24.22
N THR A 88 -17.30 -4.60 -24.79
CA THR A 88 -16.54 -5.62 -24.03
C THR A 88 -15.40 -4.99 -23.25
N HIS A 89 -14.63 -4.08 -23.89
CA HIS A 89 -13.53 -3.39 -23.25
C HIS A 89 -14.00 -2.45 -22.12
N SER A 90 -15.13 -1.77 -22.32
CA SER A 90 -15.77 -0.92 -21.30
C SER A 90 -16.22 -1.73 -20.10
N LEU A 91 -16.83 -2.89 -20.31
CA LEU A 91 -17.24 -3.79 -19.23
C LEU A 91 -16.02 -4.31 -18.46
N TYR A 92 -14.97 -4.73 -19.16
CA TYR A 92 -13.72 -5.20 -18.55
C TYR A 92 -13.02 -4.08 -17.76
N GLY A 93 -13.00 -2.85 -18.27
CA GLY A 93 -12.46 -1.69 -17.57
C GLY A 93 -13.19 -1.43 -16.25
N THR A 94 -14.52 -1.47 -16.25
CA THR A 94 -15.32 -1.31 -15.03
C THR A 94 -15.03 -2.42 -14.01
N LEU A 95 -14.88 -3.65 -14.48
CA LEU A 95 -14.51 -4.80 -13.64
C LEU A 95 -13.14 -4.60 -12.99
N GLN A 96 -12.17 -4.11 -13.76
CA GLN A 96 -10.84 -3.84 -13.29
C GLN A 96 -10.82 -2.74 -12.22
N GLU A 97 -11.57 -1.66 -12.41
CA GLU A 97 -11.70 -0.59 -11.42
C GLU A 97 -12.34 -1.08 -10.12
N GLN A 98 -13.41 -1.85 -10.21
CA GLN A 98 -14.07 -2.43 -9.03
C GLN A 98 -13.17 -3.40 -8.28
N SER A 99 -12.45 -4.26 -9.00
CA SER A 99 -11.49 -5.19 -8.40
C SER A 99 -10.35 -4.46 -7.69
N LEU A 100 -9.87 -3.35 -8.27
CA LEU A 100 -8.85 -2.50 -7.67
C LEU A 100 -9.35 -1.86 -6.38
N LEU A 101 -10.56 -1.31 -6.38
CA LEU A 101 -11.16 -0.70 -5.17
C LEU A 101 -11.33 -1.72 -4.05
N LEU A 102 -11.77 -2.94 -4.37
CA LEU A 102 -11.90 -4.02 -3.39
C LEU A 102 -10.53 -4.45 -2.83
N ALA A 103 -9.53 -4.59 -3.70
CA ALA A 103 -8.17 -4.92 -3.29
C ALA A 103 -7.58 -3.83 -2.38
N LEU A 104 -7.77 -2.55 -2.70
CA LEU A 104 -7.33 -1.43 -1.87
C LEU A 104 -8.02 -1.43 -0.51
N LYS A 105 -9.32 -1.66 -0.47
CA LYS A 105 -10.08 -1.74 0.78
C LYS A 105 -9.56 -2.87 1.68
N GLU A 106 -9.26 -4.03 1.12
CA GLU A 106 -8.72 -5.17 1.87
C GLU A 106 -7.32 -4.88 2.40
N ILE A 107 -6.44 -4.26 1.59
CA ILE A 107 -5.09 -3.84 2.04
C ILE A 107 -5.17 -2.83 3.18
N LEU A 108 -6.04 -1.83 3.07
CA LEU A 108 -6.25 -0.85 4.15
C LEU A 108 -6.74 -1.54 5.43
N GLY A 109 -7.62 -2.53 5.30
CA GLY A 109 -8.05 -3.35 6.43
C GLY A 109 -6.89 -4.08 7.11
N TYR A 110 -6.02 -4.71 6.35
CA TYR A 110 -4.82 -5.38 6.90
C TYR A 110 -3.86 -4.38 7.58
N LEU A 111 -3.63 -3.22 6.97
CA LEU A 111 -2.78 -2.18 7.56
C LEU A 111 -3.35 -1.67 8.89
N LEU A 112 -4.65 -1.51 8.98
CA LEU A 112 -5.33 -1.10 10.20
C LEU A 112 -5.13 -2.14 11.31
N VAL A 113 -5.36 -3.43 11.01
CA VAL A 113 -5.18 -4.52 11.98
C VAL A 113 -3.72 -4.58 12.46
N ILE A 114 -2.76 -4.52 11.55
CA ILE A 114 -1.33 -4.52 11.89
C ILE A 114 -0.99 -3.31 12.77
N SER A 115 -1.50 -2.13 12.46
CA SER A 115 -1.28 -0.92 13.24
C SER A 115 -1.79 -1.06 14.67
N VAL A 116 -2.98 -1.63 14.85
CA VAL A 116 -3.55 -1.90 16.18
C VAL A 116 -2.70 -2.90 16.97
N ILE A 117 -2.25 -3.97 16.31
CA ILE A 117 -1.37 -4.96 16.95
C ILE A 117 -0.06 -4.31 17.43
N ILE A 118 0.58 -3.50 16.58
CA ILE A 118 1.81 -2.79 16.93
C ILE A 118 1.56 -1.83 18.11
N ALA A 119 0.44 -1.10 18.12
CA ALA A 119 0.09 -0.18 19.19
C ALA A 119 -0.09 -0.94 20.53
N VAL A 120 -0.76 -2.10 20.50
CA VAL A 120 -0.93 -2.95 21.68
C VAL A 120 0.41 -3.49 22.17
N ILE A 121 1.25 -4.02 21.28
CA ILE A 121 2.58 -4.55 21.65
C ILE A 121 3.44 -3.41 22.22
N SER A 122 3.42 -2.23 21.63
CA SER A 122 4.16 -1.05 22.11
C SER A 122 3.76 -0.67 23.56
N ARG A 123 2.51 -0.93 23.95
CA ARG A 123 2.05 -0.67 25.31
C ARG A 123 2.66 -1.62 26.34
N PHE A 124 3.00 -2.85 25.95
CA PHE A 124 3.59 -3.85 26.84
C PHE A 124 5.12 -3.76 26.95
N ILE A 125 5.77 -3.00 26.07
CA ILE A 125 7.22 -2.79 26.16
C ILE A 125 7.48 -1.74 27.24
N PRO A 126 8.05 -2.12 28.41
CA PRO A 126 8.35 -1.16 29.46
C PRO A 126 9.53 -0.28 29.01
N PHE A 127 9.25 0.97 28.67
CA PHE A 127 10.27 1.98 28.43
C PHE A 127 10.87 2.43 29.78
N HIS A 128 11.78 1.62 30.34
CA HIS A 128 12.39 1.85 31.66
C HIS A 128 13.77 2.48 31.57
N LYS A 129 14.02 3.44 30.69
CA LYS A 129 15.24 4.26 30.78
C LYS A 129 14.92 5.74 30.63
N THR A 130 14.96 6.43 31.76
CA THR A 130 15.07 7.89 31.80
C THR A 130 16.47 8.25 31.31
N ILE A 131 16.57 8.74 30.09
CA ILE A 131 17.82 9.27 29.55
C ILE A 131 18.14 10.53 30.33
N ARG A 132 19.05 10.44 31.32
CA ARG A 132 19.66 11.63 31.94
C ARG A 132 20.64 12.21 30.94
N VAL A 133 20.20 13.20 30.20
CA VAL A 133 21.12 14.03 29.40
C VAL A 133 21.88 14.88 30.39
N THR A 134 23.07 14.41 30.79
CA THR A 134 24.02 15.21 31.56
C THR A 134 24.68 16.14 30.56
N PHE A 135 24.24 17.37 30.49
CA PHE A 135 25.00 18.42 29.81
C PHE A 135 26.28 18.59 30.56
N ALA A 136 27.40 18.22 29.96
CA ALA A 136 28.72 18.57 30.49
C ALA A 136 28.75 20.10 30.55
N LYS A 137 28.84 20.66 31.77
CA LYS A 137 29.01 22.09 32.00
C LYS A 137 30.40 22.44 31.50
N THR A 138 30.48 22.89 30.26
CA THR A 138 31.73 23.38 29.64
C THR A 138 31.99 24.77 30.19
N GLY A 139 33.05 24.87 30.93
CA GLY A 139 33.73 26.16 31.15
C GLY A 139 33.39 26.84 32.46
N ASP A 140 34.27 26.64 33.41
CA ASP A 140 34.70 27.69 34.34
C ASP A 140 36.06 27.29 35.01
N ASP A 141 37.07 26.99 34.22
CA ASP A 141 38.46 26.91 34.71
C ASP A 141 39.39 27.58 33.70
N MET A 142 39.20 28.89 33.53
CA MET A 142 40.22 29.79 33.01
C MET A 142 40.13 31.12 33.76
N VAL A 143 40.75 31.15 34.97
CA VAL A 143 41.31 32.35 35.58
C VAL A 143 42.70 31.97 36.08
#